data_9347fe2e00faffdcfcfe7bdc87cb49d6
#
_entry.id   9347fe2e00faffdcfcfe7bdc87cb49d6
#
_cell.length_a   1.000
_cell.length_b   1.000
_cell.length_c   1.000
_cell.angle_alpha   90.00
_cell.angle_beta   90.00
_cell.angle_gamma   90.00
#
_symmetry.space_group_name_H-M   'P 1'
#
loop_
_entity.id
_entity.type
_entity.pdbx_description
1 polymer ?
#
loop_
_entity_poly.entity_id
_entity_poly.type
_entity_poly.pdbx_seq_one_letter_code
_entity_poly.pdbx_strand_id
1 'polypeptide(L)'
;MDEQTNLVPEWMEGKKINESLFCREYLQEHPMIAISGTFFTVDGRVTDEAKLMRDILEKIEPYVTSGLSRKVQNLLEALRLMCYSEPLPVETDRIHVANGTVFLDGTFREEKVFCMNRLPVAYNPAALMPEKWLAFLQELLYPEDIPTLQEYMGY
;
A
#
# COMPACT_ATOMS: atom_id res chain seq x y z
N MET A 1 27.38 27.96 -0.19
CA MET A 1 26.30 28.45 -1.08
C MET A 1 26.03 27.30 -2.03
N ASP A 2 25.07 26.46 -1.68
CA ASP A 2 24.65 25.37 -2.56
C ASP A 2 23.71 25.96 -3.60
N GLU A 3 24.22 26.13 -4.82
CA GLU A 3 23.39 26.33 -5.99
C GLU A 3 22.58 25.04 -6.20
N GLN A 4 21.42 24.95 -5.57
CA GLN A 4 20.37 24.07 -6.03
C GLN A 4 19.99 24.59 -7.43
N THR A 5 20.61 24.02 -8.43
CA THR A 5 20.19 24.14 -9.82
C THR A 5 18.76 23.61 -9.85
N ASN A 6 17.80 24.52 -9.91
CA ASN A 6 16.37 24.20 -9.99
C ASN A 6 16.13 23.67 -11.41
N LEU A 7 16.57 22.43 -11.65
CA LEU A 7 16.38 21.74 -12.91
C LEU A 7 14.89 21.53 -13.07
N VAL A 8 14.34 22.17 -14.10
CA VAL A 8 12.94 21.99 -14.49
C VAL A 8 12.72 20.51 -14.77
N PRO A 9 11.75 19.86 -14.14
CA PRO A 9 11.49 18.42 -14.33
C PRO A 9 11.22 18.09 -15.80
N GLU A 10 11.60 16.89 -16.25
CA GLU A 10 11.40 16.45 -17.63
C GLU A 10 9.92 16.43 -18.05
N TRP A 11 9.01 16.26 -17.09
CA TRP A 11 7.57 16.29 -17.33
C TRP A 11 7.00 17.72 -17.52
N MET A 12 7.82 18.78 -17.34
CA MET A 12 7.42 20.17 -17.63
C MET A 12 7.82 20.57 -19.04
N GLU A 13 6.85 20.75 -19.91
CA GLU A 13 7.02 21.28 -21.28
C GLU A 13 6.60 22.75 -21.34
N GLY A 14 7.53 23.64 -21.03
CA GLY A 14 7.23 25.08 -20.91
C GLY A 14 6.27 25.34 -19.74
N LYS A 15 5.02 25.68 -20.03
CA LYS A 15 3.95 25.92 -19.02
C LYS A 15 2.96 24.75 -18.90
N LYS A 16 3.20 23.66 -19.62
CA LYS A 16 2.31 22.49 -19.64
C LYS A 16 2.97 21.31 -18.93
N ILE A 17 2.14 20.49 -18.30
CA ILE A 17 2.56 19.21 -17.75
C ILE A 17 2.39 18.15 -18.83
N ASN A 18 3.44 17.40 -19.11
CA ASN A 18 3.34 16.13 -19.82
C ASN A 18 2.88 15.07 -18.84
N GLU A 19 1.58 14.77 -18.86
CA GLU A 19 0.94 13.85 -17.89
C GLU A 19 1.57 12.45 -17.93
N SER A 20 1.95 11.97 -19.12
CA SER A 20 2.56 10.65 -19.28
C SER A 20 3.94 10.56 -18.61
N LEU A 21 4.79 11.56 -18.80
CA LEU A 21 6.11 11.61 -18.17
C LEU A 21 5.99 11.81 -16.65
N PHE A 22 5.10 12.70 -16.21
CA PHE A 22 4.81 12.88 -14.79
C PHE A 22 4.40 11.57 -14.12
N CYS A 23 3.43 10.87 -14.69
CA CYS A 23 2.92 9.63 -14.11
C CYS A 23 3.99 8.53 -14.07
N ARG A 24 4.83 8.41 -15.10
CA ARG A 24 5.93 7.44 -15.10
C ARG A 24 6.93 7.71 -13.99
N GLU A 25 7.38 8.96 -13.84
CA GLU A 25 8.29 9.35 -12.78
C GLU A 25 7.66 9.13 -11.40
N TYR A 26 6.41 9.56 -11.24
CA TYR A 26 5.67 9.39 -9.98
C TYR A 26 5.54 7.91 -9.58
N LEU A 27 5.23 7.02 -10.53
CA LEU A 27 5.10 5.58 -10.28
C LEU A 27 6.44 4.88 -10.01
N GLN A 28 7.55 5.44 -10.49
CA GLN A 28 8.90 4.96 -10.13
C GLN A 28 9.25 5.31 -8.68
N GLU A 29 8.90 6.53 -8.24
CA GLU A 29 9.13 6.98 -6.87
C GLU A 29 8.13 6.35 -5.88
N HIS A 30 6.89 6.19 -6.32
CA HIS A 30 5.76 5.68 -5.53
C HIS A 30 5.08 4.51 -6.25
N PRO A 31 5.64 3.29 -6.18
CA PRO A 31 5.05 2.12 -6.83
C PRO A 31 3.62 1.86 -6.33
N MET A 32 2.67 1.80 -7.26
CA MET A 32 1.27 1.52 -6.97
C MET A 32 0.59 0.84 -8.16
N ILE A 33 -0.53 0.18 -7.87
CA ILE A 33 -1.43 -0.39 -8.87
C ILE A 33 -2.86 0.09 -8.58
N ALA A 34 -3.69 0.12 -9.61
CA ALA A 34 -5.11 0.44 -9.50
C ALA A 34 -5.96 -0.75 -9.93
N ILE A 35 -6.76 -1.29 -9.01
CA ILE A 35 -7.67 -2.40 -9.24
C ILE A 35 -9.09 -1.90 -9.00
N SER A 36 -9.95 -2.03 -10.01
CA SER A 36 -11.34 -1.55 -9.94
C SER A 36 -11.45 -0.10 -9.44
N GLY A 37 -10.54 0.77 -9.91
CA GLY A 37 -10.50 2.19 -9.57
C GLY A 37 -9.90 2.51 -8.20
N THR A 38 -9.51 1.54 -7.41
CA THR A 38 -8.88 1.73 -6.09
C THR A 38 -7.36 1.57 -6.19
N PHE A 39 -6.60 2.51 -5.64
CA PHE A 39 -5.15 2.41 -5.56
C PHE A 39 -4.70 1.46 -4.45
N PHE A 40 -3.67 0.70 -4.74
CA PHE A 40 -2.94 -0.15 -3.80
C PHE A 40 -1.45 0.15 -3.89
N THR A 41 -0.81 0.24 -2.73
CA THR A 41 0.64 0.21 -2.58
C THR A 41 1.08 -1.15 -2.04
N VAL A 42 2.37 -1.37 -1.87
CA VAL A 42 2.87 -2.58 -1.19
C VAL A 42 2.43 -2.66 0.27
N ASP A 43 2.02 -1.54 0.87
CA ASP A 43 1.49 -1.50 2.24
C ASP A 43 -0.02 -1.79 2.33
N GLY A 44 -0.68 -1.90 1.18
CA GLY A 44 -2.10 -2.22 1.08
C GLY A 44 -2.92 -1.17 0.36
N ARG A 45 -4.23 -1.21 0.58
CA ARG A 45 -5.19 -0.30 -0.05
C ARG A 45 -4.98 1.14 0.39
N VAL A 46 -4.97 2.06 -0.57
CA VAL A 46 -5.02 3.50 -0.29
C VAL A 46 -6.44 3.88 0.14
N THR A 47 -6.61 4.24 1.40
CA THR A 47 -7.91 4.61 1.97
C THR A 47 -8.16 6.11 1.94
N ASP A 48 -7.12 6.92 1.79
CA ASP A 48 -7.18 8.39 1.75
C ASP A 48 -6.53 8.91 0.47
N GLU A 49 -7.35 9.07 -0.57
CA GLU A 49 -6.92 9.67 -1.83
C GLU A 49 -6.60 11.16 -1.70
N ALA A 50 -7.10 11.86 -0.68
CA ALA A 50 -6.80 13.26 -0.46
C ALA A 50 -5.31 13.46 -0.14
N LYS A 51 -4.70 12.50 0.57
CA LYS A 51 -3.25 12.50 0.81
C LYS A 51 -2.48 12.37 -0.51
N LEU A 52 -2.88 11.45 -1.37
CA LEU A 52 -2.27 11.26 -2.69
C LEU A 52 -2.41 12.52 -3.57
N MET A 53 -3.58 13.16 -3.55
CA MET A 53 -3.80 14.43 -4.26
C MET A 53 -2.89 15.55 -3.71
N ARG A 54 -2.66 15.57 -2.40
CA ARG A 54 -1.75 16.53 -1.77
C ARG A 54 -0.31 16.29 -2.19
N ASP A 55 0.15 15.06 -2.22
CA ASP A 55 1.51 14.71 -2.66
C ASP A 55 1.73 15.13 -4.13
N ILE A 56 0.73 14.90 -5.01
CA ILE A 56 0.75 15.39 -6.40
C ILE A 56 0.80 16.90 -6.44
N LEU A 57 -0.01 17.59 -5.64
CA LEU A 57 -0.03 19.05 -5.56
C LEU A 57 1.35 19.60 -5.16
N GLU A 58 1.95 19.08 -4.11
CA GLU A 58 3.26 19.50 -3.61
C GLU A 58 4.36 19.32 -4.67
N LYS A 59 4.25 18.27 -5.50
CA LYS A 59 5.19 18.01 -6.59
C LYS A 59 5.05 19.02 -7.75
N ILE A 60 3.83 19.46 -8.09
CA ILE A 60 3.59 20.37 -9.24
C ILE A 60 3.55 21.85 -8.87
N GLU A 61 3.22 22.19 -7.62
CA GLU A 61 3.06 23.56 -7.13
C GLU A 61 4.25 24.49 -7.47
N PRO A 62 5.53 24.07 -7.37
CA PRO A 62 6.65 24.94 -7.69
C PRO A 62 6.72 25.39 -9.16
N TYR A 63 6.05 24.67 -10.06
CA TYR A 63 6.15 24.87 -11.50
C TYR A 63 4.85 25.38 -12.14
N VAL A 64 3.74 25.30 -11.39
CA VAL A 64 2.40 25.60 -11.90
C VAL A 64 1.69 26.60 -11.00
N THR A 65 1.35 27.77 -11.55
CA THR A 65 0.78 28.88 -10.77
C THR A 65 -0.75 28.99 -10.85
N SER A 66 -1.42 28.21 -11.73
CA SER A 66 -2.86 28.33 -11.93
C SER A 66 -3.53 27.01 -12.30
N GLY A 67 -4.80 26.87 -11.91
CA GLY A 67 -5.59 25.69 -12.22
C GLY A 67 -5.11 24.41 -11.50
N LEU A 68 -4.45 24.54 -10.34
CA LEU A 68 -3.83 23.47 -9.59
C LEU A 68 -4.81 22.34 -9.29
N SER A 69 -5.99 22.65 -8.76
CA SER A 69 -7.00 21.63 -8.41
C SER A 69 -7.37 20.76 -9.60
N ARG A 70 -7.62 21.37 -10.76
CA ARG A 70 -7.97 20.62 -11.98
C ARG A 70 -6.80 19.80 -12.50
N LYS A 71 -5.57 20.33 -12.42
CA LYS A 71 -4.37 19.60 -12.84
C LYS A 71 -4.09 18.39 -11.94
N VAL A 72 -4.22 18.57 -10.63
CA VAL A 72 -4.10 17.45 -9.66
C VAL A 72 -5.11 16.37 -9.98
N GLN A 73 -6.38 16.74 -10.22
CA GLN A 73 -7.43 15.78 -10.58
C GLN A 73 -7.10 15.02 -11.87
N ASN A 74 -6.68 15.73 -12.92
CA ASN A 74 -6.30 15.10 -14.18
C ASN A 74 -5.12 14.14 -14.02
N LEU A 75 -4.10 14.53 -13.25
CA LEU A 75 -2.95 13.67 -12.97
C LEU A 75 -3.33 12.44 -12.15
N LEU A 76 -4.23 12.57 -11.17
CA LEU A 76 -4.74 11.45 -10.41
C LEU A 76 -5.47 10.44 -11.30
N GLU A 77 -6.33 10.92 -12.19
CA GLU A 77 -7.03 10.07 -13.16
C GLU A 77 -6.06 9.43 -14.16
N ALA A 78 -5.06 10.17 -14.64
CA ALA A 78 -4.02 9.62 -15.50
C ALA A 78 -3.21 8.52 -14.80
N LEU A 79 -2.83 8.74 -13.53
CA LEU A 79 -2.17 7.72 -12.70
C LEU A 79 -3.03 6.47 -12.58
N ARG A 80 -4.33 6.61 -12.31
CA ARG A 80 -5.28 5.50 -12.18
C ARG A 80 -5.34 4.63 -13.43
N LEU A 81 -5.30 5.27 -14.60
CA LEU A 81 -5.28 4.56 -15.89
C LEU A 81 -3.91 3.91 -16.16
N MET A 82 -2.82 4.61 -15.87
CA MET A 82 -1.46 4.12 -16.18
C MET A 82 -0.99 2.99 -15.28
N CYS A 83 -1.45 2.94 -14.03
CA CYS A 83 -1.14 1.85 -13.11
C CYS A 83 -2.26 0.81 -13.00
N TYR A 84 -3.18 0.78 -13.97
CA TYR A 84 -4.24 -0.22 -14.01
C TYR A 84 -3.69 -1.64 -13.91
N SER A 85 -4.35 -2.45 -13.11
CA SER A 85 -4.07 -3.87 -12.95
C SER A 85 -5.36 -4.65 -12.87
N GLU A 86 -5.34 -5.86 -13.44
CA GLU A 86 -6.36 -6.86 -13.14
C GLU A 86 -6.32 -7.23 -11.65
N PRO A 87 -7.42 -7.76 -11.10
CA PRO A 87 -7.42 -8.31 -9.74
C PRO A 87 -6.29 -9.32 -9.56
N LEU A 88 -5.54 -9.18 -8.47
CA LEU A 88 -4.46 -10.10 -8.18
C LEU A 88 -5.02 -11.51 -7.87
N PRO A 89 -4.32 -12.57 -8.25
CA PRO A 89 -4.75 -13.92 -7.95
C PRO A 89 -4.82 -14.16 -6.43
N VAL A 90 -5.77 -14.99 -6.03
CA VAL A 90 -5.87 -15.42 -4.64
C VAL A 90 -4.71 -16.37 -4.32
N GLU A 91 -3.90 -16.01 -3.35
CA GLU A 91 -2.80 -16.84 -2.85
C GLU A 91 -3.29 -17.65 -1.64
N THR A 92 -3.07 -18.96 -1.67
CA THR A 92 -3.52 -19.89 -0.62
C THR A 92 -2.39 -20.44 0.24
N ASP A 93 -1.14 -20.14 -0.11
CA ASP A 93 0.08 -20.65 0.51
C ASP A 93 0.78 -19.64 1.44
N ARG A 94 0.22 -18.44 1.56
CA ARG A 94 0.86 -17.34 2.29
C ARG A 94 -0.13 -16.37 2.90
N ILE A 95 0.35 -15.62 3.89
CA ILE A 95 -0.37 -14.53 4.57
C ILE A 95 0.50 -13.28 4.50
N HIS A 96 -0.04 -12.21 3.94
CA HIS A 96 0.63 -10.91 3.92
C HIS A 96 0.36 -10.18 5.23
N VAL A 97 1.45 -9.81 5.92
CA VAL A 97 1.43 -9.11 7.21
C VAL A 97 2.10 -7.73 7.08
N ALA A 98 1.98 -6.89 8.11
CA ALA A 98 2.46 -5.51 8.06
C ALA A 98 3.96 -5.38 7.70
N ASN A 99 4.79 -6.33 8.12
CA ASN A 99 6.24 -6.32 7.91
C ASN A 99 6.76 -7.33 6.88
N GLY A 100 5.88 -7.97 6.10
CA GLY A 100 6.32 -8.93 5.08
C GLY A 100 5.29 -9.98 4.71
N THR A 101 5.75 -11.18 4.44
CA THR A 101 4.93 -12.33 4.04
C THR A 101 5.32 -13.57 4.83
N VAL A 102 4.35 -14.22 5.44
CA VAL A 102 4.48 -15.51 6.14
C VAL A 102 3.93 -16.60 5.23
N PHE A 103 4.73 -17.61 4.98
CA PHE A 103 4.32 -18.79 4.22
C PHE A 103 3.79 -19.88 5.15
N LEU A 104 2.89 -20.73 4.65
CA LEU A 104 2.31 -21.81 5.46
C LEU A 104 3.32 -22.88 5.89
N ASP A 105 4.49 -22.93 5.24
CA ASP A 105 5.62 -23.78 5.64
C ASP A 105 6.41 -23.20 6.85
N GLY A 106 6.00 -22.03 7.36
CA GLY A 106 6.64 -21.34 8.47
C GLY A 106 7.75 -20.34 8.06
N THR A 107 8.07 -20.24 6.77
CA THR A 107 9.06 -19.26 6.29
C THR A 107 8.50 -17.84 6.37
N PHE A 108 9.35 -16.88 6.67
CA PHE A 108 9.03 -15.45 6.65
C PHE A 108 9.97 -14.69 5.72
N ARG A 109 9.43 -13.78 4.93
CA ARG A 109 10.17 -12.84 4.09
C ARG A 109 9.76 -11.42 4.41
N GLU A 110 10.72 -10.55 4.65
CA GLU A 110 10.48 -9.11 4.92
C GLU A 110 10.06 -8.34 3.67
N GLU A 111 10.28 -8.90 2.47
CA GLU A 111 9.86 -8.28 1.22
C GLU A 111 8.34 -8.14 1.17
N LYS A 112 7.88 -6.92 0.90
CA LYS A 112 6.48 -6.61 0.68
C LYS A 112 6.18 -6.61 -0.81
N VAL A 113 5.17 -7.37 -1.18
CA VAL A 113 4.64 -7.43 -2.54
C VAL A 113 3.22 -6.86 -2.57
N PHE A 114 2.75 -6.47 -3.75
CA PHE A 114 1.35 -6.08 -3.90
C PHE A 114 0.42 -7.24 -3.56
N CYS A 115 -0.59 -6.96 -2.74
CA CYS A 115 -1.61 -7.92 -2.35
C CYS A 115 -2.94 -7.21 -2.07
N MET A 116 -4.03 -7.93 -2.22
CA MET A 116 -5.37 -7.41 -1.93
C MET A 116 -5.65 -7.31 -0.44
N ASN A 117 -5.10 -8.22 0.34
CA ASN A 117 -5.37 -8.39 1.76
C ASN A 117 -4.06 -8.47 2.56
N ARG A 118 -3.67 -7.37 3.16
CA ARG A 118 -2.55 -7.33 4.11
C ARG A 118 -3.10 -7.14 5.52
N LEU A 119 -2.72 -8.02 6.42
CA LEU A 119 -3.06 -7.88 7.84
C LEU A 119 -2.24 -6.73 8.47
N PRO A 120 -2.87 -5.85 9.25
CA PRO A 120 -2.18 -4.73 9.90
C PRO A 120 -1.37 -5.16 11.14
N VAL A 121 -0.95 -6.40 11.20
CA VAL A 121 -0.19 -7.00 12.29
C VAL A 121 1.18 -7.41 11.79
N ALA A 122 2.24 -7.04 12.52
CA ALA A 122 3.59 -7.48 12.22
C ALA A 122 3.82 -8.91 12.71
N TYR A 123 4.43 -9.73 11.87
CA TYR A 123 4.91 -11.04 12.28
C TYR A 123 6.14 -10.90 13.17
N ASN A 124 6.12 -11.56 14.30
CA ASN A 124 7.25 -11.67 15.23
C ASN A 124 7.51 -13.14 15.58
N PRO A 125 8.55 -13.76 15.02
CA PRO A 125 8.88 -15.16 15.32
C PRO A 125 9.27 -15.39 16.79
N ALA A 126 9.67 -14.33 17.50
CA ALA A 126 10.00 -14.38 18.92
C ALA A 126 8.81 -13.98 19.82
N ALA A 127 7.60 -13.89 19.26
CA ALA A 127 6.42 -13.57 20.05
C ALA A 127 6.19 -14.62 21.15
N LEU A 128 6.01 -14.11 22.36
CA LEU A 128 5.71 -14.96 23.51
C LEU A 128 4.29 -15.51 23.40
N MET A 129 4.05 -16.64 24.10
CA MET A 129 2.72 -17.23 24.21
C MET A 129 1.72 -16.16 24.71
N PRO A 130 0.52 -16.06 24.10
CA PRO A 130 -0.47 -15.05 24.46
C PRO A 130 -1.21 -15.42 25.75
N GLU A 131 -0.54 -15.35 26.89
CA GLU A 131 -1.04 -15.79 28.19
C GLU A 131 -2.40 -15.18 28.58
N LYS A 132 -2.58 -13.88 28.33
CA LYS A 132 -3.86 -13.20 28.62
C LYS A 132 -5.00 -13.72 27.78
N TRP A 133 -4.73 -14.02 26.51
CA TRP A 133 -5.72 -14.60 25.59
C TRP A 133 -6.09 -16.02 25.99
N LEU A 134 -5.09 -16.83 26.35
CA LEU A 134 -5.32 -18.20 26.81
C LEU A 134 -6.09 -18.22 28.12
N ALA A 135 -5.77 -17.35 29.08
CA ALA A 135 -6.53 -17.21 30.33
C ALA A 135 -7.99 -16.83 30.05
N PHE A 136 -8.22 -15.86 29.16
CA PHE A 136 -9.58 -15.48 28.77
C PHE A 136 -10.36 -16.64 28.13
N LEU A 137 -9.72 -17.44 27.26
CA LEU A 137 -10.37 -18.62 26.70
C LEU A 137 -10.72 -19.68 27.76
N GLN A 138 -9.84 -19.88 28.74
CA GLN A 138 -10.06 -20.82 29.86
C GLN A 138 -11.21 -20.39 30.78
N GLU A 139 -11.50 -19.09 30.85
CA GLU A 139 -12.67 -18.56 31.58
C GLU A 139 -13.98 -18.73 30.81
N LEU A 140 -13.94 -18.78 29.48
CA LEU A 140 -15.13 -18.84 28.64
C LEU A 140 -15.50 -20.22 28.14
N LEU A 141 -14.53 -21.08 27.94
CA LEU A 141 -14.69 -22.38 27.27
C LEU A 141 -14.22 -23.53 28.15
N TYR A 142 -14.79 -24.72 27.90
CA TYR A 142 -14.21 -25.94 28.43
C TYR A 142 -12.83 -26.19 27.80
N PRO A 143 -11.88 -26.78 28.55
CA PRO A 143 -10.52 -27.03 28.03
C PRO A 143 -10.49 -27.81 26.71
N GLU A 144 -11.41 -28.72 26.49
CA GLU A 144 -11.54 -29.55 25.28
C GLU A 144 -11.99 -28.72 24.05
N ASP A 145 -12.69 -27.59 24.25
CA ASP A 145 -13.22 -26.77 23.16
C ASP A 145 -12.20 -25.71 22.70
N ILE A 146 -11.19 -25.38 23.50
CA ILE A 146 -10.16 -24.40 23.17
C ILE A 146 -9.40 -24.76 21.90
N PRO A 147 -8.90 -25.99 21.69
CA PRO A 147 -8.23 -26.38 20.46
C PRO A 147 -9.13 -26.22 19.22
N THR A 148 -10.40 -26.60 19.33
CA THR A 148 -11.37 -26.45 18.22
C THR A 148 -11.58 -25.01 17.83
N LEU A 149 -11.70 -24.09 18.81
CA LEU A 149 -11.81 -22.66 18.52
C LEU A 149 -10.52 -22.13 17.88
N GLN A 150 -9.36 -22.54 18.36
CA GLN A 150 -8.07 -22.13 17.79
C GLN A 150 -7.91 -22.59 16.34
N GLU A 151 -8.30 -23.81 16.01
CA GLU A 151 -8.33 -24.32 14.64
C GLU A 151 -9.28 -23.52 13.76
N TYR A 152 -10.49 -23.23 14.25
CA TYR A 152 -11.48 -22.44 13.54
C TYR A 152 -10.99 -21.01 13.25
N MET A 153 -10.30 -20.37 14.19
CA MET A 153 -9.74 -19.02 14.02
C MET A 153 -8.50 -18.99 13.11
N GLY A 154 -7.83 -20.11 12.92
CA GLY A 154 -6.67 -20.25 12.04
C GLY A 154 -7.04 -20.56 10.58
N TYR A 155 -8.31 -20.75 10.31
CA TYR A 155 -8.81 -21.06 8.96
C TYR A 155 -9.08 -19.77 8.15
#